data_4f6fc75f2cfbd9c6e31588b5563fa0ee
#
_entry.id   4f6fc75f2cfbd9c6e31588b5563fa0ee
#
_cell.length_a   1.000
_cell.length_b   1.000
_cell.length_c   1.000
_cell.angle_alpha   90.00
_cell.angle_beta   90.00
_cell.angle_gamma   90.00
#
_symmetry.space_group_name_H-M   'P 1'
#
loop_
_entity.id
_entity.type
_entity.pdbx_description
1 polymer ?
#
loop_
_entity_poly.entity_id
_entity_poly.type
_entity_poly.pdbx_seq_one_letter_code
_entity_poly.pdbx_strand_id
1 'polypeptide(L)'
;MKTEGKNVLEQMIEVAREKDTQVLGLERIEGEDISKFGVVEPIETGKICTLKGIVEKPSFSEAPSELAVVGRYIFNGSIFNHINNDAPGKNGEIQITDAILSDIANFVGYEFDGKRFDCGSKIGYLKANVEFGLADSELGPALAEYLKGKKDL
;
A
#
# COMPACT_ATOMS: atom_id res chain seq x y z
N MET A 1 -4.16 -5.59 -6.98
CA MET A 1 -4.17 -4.16 -7.39
C MET A 1 -4.36 -4.10 -8.90
N LYS A 2 -5.23 -3.21 -9.40
CA LYS A 2 -5.50 -3.00 -10.82
C LYS A 2 -4.72 -1.77 -11.29
N THR A 3 -3.98 -1.88 -12.39
CA THR A 3 -3.15 -0.81 -12.96
C THR A 3 -3.43 -0.69 -14.46
N GLU A 4 -3.14 0.47 -15.01
CA GLU A 4 -3.06 0.69 -16.45
C GLU A 4 -1.58 0.67 -16.85
N GLY A 5 -1.10 -0.41 -17.49
CA GLY A 5 0.32 -0.60 -17.83
C GLY A 5 1.08 -1.47 -16.82
N LYS A 6 2.25 -0.98 -16.34
CA LYS A 6 3.09 -1.72 -15.40
C LYS A 6 2.36 -2.04 -14.10
N ASN A 7 2.48 -3.26 -13.60
CA ASN A 7 1.92 -3.60 -12.30
C ASN A 7 2.68 -2.87 -11.16
N VAL A 8 2.07 -2.79 -9.98
CA VAL A 8 2.63 -2.04 -8.84
C VAL A 8 4.03 -2.51 -8.46
N LEU A 9 4.29 -3.82 -8.52
CA LEU A 9 5.60 -4.36 -8.17
C LEU A 9 6.67 -3.94 -9.19
N GLU A 10 6.36 -3.95 -10.48
CA GLU A 10 7.26 -3.43 -11.53
C GLU A 10 7.59 -1.97 -11.33
N GLN A 11 6.58 -1.14 -11.04
CA GLN A 11 6.76 0.29 -10.73
C GLN A 11 7.72 0.47 -9.55
N MET A 12 7.50 -0.27 -8.44
CA MET A 12 8.34 -0.18 -7.24
C MET A 12 9.78 -0.67 -7.48
N ILE A 13 9.97 -1.73 -8.26
CA ILE A 13 11.31 -2.24 -8.60
C ILE A 13 12.09 -1.21 -9.43
N GLU A 14 11.43 -0.49 -10.32
CA GLU A 14 12.07 0.58 -11.09
C GLU A 14 12.54 1.70 -10.19
N VAL A 15 11.70 2.16 -9.25
CA VAL A 15 12.08 3.16 -8.24
C VAL A 15 13.24 2.66 -7.39
N ALA A 16 13.20 1.41 -6.92
CA ALA A 16 14.27 0.84 -6.11
C ALA A 16 15.62 0.83 -6.85
N ARG A 17 15.61 0.48 -8.14
CA ARG A 17 16.81 0.46 -8.99
C ARG A 17 17.32 1.87 -9.32
N GLU A 18 16.40 2.80 -9.62
CA GLU A 18 16.77 4.20 -9.96
C GLU A 18 17.39 4.92 -8.76
N LYS A 19 16.83 4.69 -7.57
CA LYS A 19 17.25 5.38 -6.33
C LYS A 19 18.28 4.59 -5.52
N ASP A 20 18.59 3.35 -5.90
CA ASP A 20 19.44 2.41 -5.15
C ASP A 20 19.03 2.32 -3.67
N THR A 21 17.72 2.10 -3.42
CA THR A 21 17.13 2.15 -2.09
C THR A 21 15.98 1.17 -1.90
N GLN A 22 15.54 0.99 -0.68
CA GLN A 22 14.35 0.22 -0.33
C GLN A 22 13.08 1.06 -0.56
N VAL A 23 11.95 0.43 -0.90
CA VAL A 23 10.73 1.13 -1.28
C VAL A 23 9.52 0.65 -0.50
N LEU A 24 8.76 1.58 0.05
CA LEU A 24 7.42 1.35 0.60
C LEU A 24 6.37 1.76 -0.44
N GLY A 25 5.46 0.84 -0.78
CA GLY A 25 4.30 1.15 -1.60
C GLY A 25 3.27 1.92 -0.80
N LEU A 26 2.93 3.12 -1.26
CA LEU A 26 2.03 4.05 -0.59
C LEU A 26 0.74 4.25 -1.39
N GLU A 27 -0.36 4.43 -0.66
CA GLU A 27 -1.67 4.85 -1.17
C GLU A 27 -2.18 6.02 -0.32
N ARG A 28 -2.77 7.01 -0.97
CA ARG A 28 -3.42 8.12 -0.25
C ARG A 28 -4.77 7.67 0.28
N ILE A 29 -4.96 7.78 1.59
CA ILE A 29 -6.18 7.41 2.30
C ILE A 29 -6.70 8.62 3.06
N GLU A 30 -7.86 9.10 2.67
CA GLU A 30 -8.54 10.20 3.35
C GLU A 30 -9.44 9.69 4.49
N GLY A 31 -9.57 10.51 5.54
CA GLY A 31 -10.47 10.26 6.66
C GLY A 31 -10.01 9.16 7.62
N GLU A 32 -10.94 8.64 8.43
CA GLU A 32 -10.65 7.75 9.56
C GLU A 32 -10.07 6.39 9.16
N ASP A 33 -10.25 5.98 7.91
CA ASP A 33 -9.73 4.71 7.42
C ASP A 33 -8.19 4.63 7.45
N ILE A 34 -7.50 5.77 7.52
CA ILE A 34 -6.03 5.85 7.67
C ILE A 34 -5.54 5.09 8.90
N SER A 35 -6.35 5.04 9.97
CA SER A 35 -6.03 4.36 11.23
C SER A 35 -5.90 2.84 11.13
N LYS A 36 -6.21 2.26 9.97
CA LYS A 36 -6.05 0.82 9.70
C LYS A 36 -4.66 0.44 9.19
N PHE A 37 -3.81 1.43 8.91
CA PHE A 37 -2.53 1.25 8.21
C PHE A 37 -1.34 1.81 9.01
N GLY A 38 -0.15 1.38 8.65
CA GLY A 38 1.05 2.14 8.95
C GLY A 38 1.05 3.42 8.10
N VAL A 39 1.32 4.57 8.70
CA VAL A 39 1.29 5.87 8.04
C VAL A 39 2.67 6.50 8.07
N VAL A 40 3.18 6.91 6.91
CA VAL A 40 4.51 7.51 6.82
C VAL A 40 4.48 9.01 7.12
N GLU A 41 5.59 9.53 7.66
CA GLU A 41 5.88 10.95 7.77
C GLU A 41 6.84 11.35 6.64
N PRO A 42 6.37 11.92 5.52
CA PRO A 42 7.24 12.34 4.43
C PRO A 42 7.98 13.64 4.79
N ILE A 43 9.21 13.80 4.28
CA ILE A 43 9.98 15.05 4.40
C ILE A 43 9.53 16.05 3.35
N GLU A 44 9.28 15.57 2.12
CA GLU A 44 8.77 16.37 1.00
C GLU A 44 7.55 15.74 0.37
N THR A 45 6.81 16.56 -0.39
CA THR A 45 5.64 16.10 -1.16
C THR A 45 6.08 15.64 -2.55
N GLY A 46 5.50 14.53 -3.04
CA GLY A 46 5.79 14.00 -4.38
C GLY A 46 5.41 12.54 -4.49
N LYS A 47 5.44 12.03 -5.72
CA LYS A 47 5.15 10.62 -6.00
C LYS A 47 6.19 9.67 -5.40
N ILE A 48 7.44 10.13 -5.29
CA ILE A 48 8.51 9.50 -4.53
C ILE A 48 8.89 10.51 -3.44
N CYS A 49 8.93 10.09 -2.20
CA CYS A 49 9.27 10.95 -1.07
C CYS A 49 10.27 10.29 -0.13
N THR A 50 11.17 11.09 0.41
CA THR A 50 12.04 10.71 1.52
C THR A 50 11.20 10.66 2.81
N LEU A 51 11.53 9.75 3.69
CA LEU A 51 10.73 9.48 4.88
C LEU A 51 11.48 9.91 6.14
N LYS A 52 10.77 10.56 7.04
CA LYS A 52 11.25 10.90 8.39
C LYS A 52 10.85 9.84 9.41
N GLY A 53 9.71 9.17 9.19
CA GLY A 53 9.18 8.19 10.12
C GLY A 53 8.00 7.41 9.54
N ILE A 54 7.56 6.44 10.35
CA ILE A 54 6.35 5.66 10.12
C ILE A 54 5.69 5.38 11.47
N VAL A 55 4.36 5.48 11.53
CA VAL A 55 3.57 5.21 12.74
C VAL A 55 2.58 4.11 12.44
N GLU A 56 2.60 3.02 13.22
CA GLU A 56 1.69 1.88 13.06
C GLU A 56 0.31 2.20 13.63
N LYS A 57 -0.70 2.18 12.76
CA LYS A 57 -2.12 2.39 13.09
C LYS A 57 -2.33 3.57 14.05
N PRO A 58 -1.96 4.80 13.64
CA PRO A 58 -2.23 5.99 14.46
C PRO A 58 -3.73 6.25 14.56
N SER A 59 -4.17 7.01 15.55
CA SER A 59 -5.50 7.62 15.48
C SER A 59 -5.54 8.62 14.31
N PHE A 60 -6.72 8.93 13.79
CA PHE A 60 -6.86 9.89 12.70
C PHE A 60 -6.22 11.25 13.02
N SER A 61 -6.37 11.71 14.28
CA SER A 61 -5.80 12.98 14.73
C SER A 61 -4.28 12.96 14.92
N GLU A 62 -3.67 11.78 15.02
CA GLU A 62 -2.23 11.60 15.23
C GLU A 62 -1.52 11.13 13.95
N ALA A 63 -2.27 10.86 12.87
CA ALA A 63 -1.68 10.44 11.61
C ALA A 63 -0.78 11.54 11.05
N PRO A 64 0.52 11.24 10.77
CA PRO A 64 1.48 12.27 10.33
C PRO A 64 1.22 12.73 8.89
N SER A 65 0.44 11.97 8.13
CA SER A 65 0.04 12.29 6.74
C SER A 65 -1.16 11.45 6.32
N GLU A 66 -1.56 11.57 5.06
CA GLU A 66 -2.56 10.69 4.42
C GLU A 66 -1.93 9.51 3.65
N LEU A 67 -0.62 9.32 3.74
CA LEU A 67 0.11 8.31 2.99
C LEU A 67 0.23 7.00 3.78
N ALA A 68 -0.62 6.04 3.42
CA ALA A 68 -0.70 4.72 4.03
C ALA A 68 0.22 3.71 3.35
N VAL A 69 0.92 2.92 4.14
CA VAL A 69 1.69 1.77 3.67
C VAL A 69 0.73 0.59 3.45
N VAL A 70 0.66 0.11 2.21
CA VAL A 70 -0.35 -0.89 1.81
C VAL A 70 0.19 -2.33 1.76
N GLY A 71 1.25 -2.61 2.52
CA GLY A 71 1.83 -3.96 2.62
C GLY A 71 2.51 -4.40 1.32
N ARG A 72 3.09 -3.47 0.57
CA ARG A 72 3.96 -3.72 -0.58
C ARG A 72 5.30 -3.06 -0.34
N TYR A 73 6.35 -3.88 -0.39
CA TYR A 73 7.70 -3.51 0.01
C TYR A 73 8.72 -4.03 -1.00
N ILE A 74 9.76 -3.25 -1.23
CA ILE A 74 11.01 -3.72 -1.81
C ILE A 74 12.07 -3.57 -0.71
N PHE A 75 12.54 -4.68 -0.21
CA PHE A 75 13.58 -4.74 0.81
C PHE A 75 14.89 -5.26 0.21
N ASN A 76 15.99 -4.84 0.78
CA ASN A 76 17.25 -5.56 0.68
C ASN A 76 17.44 -6.48 1.89
N GLY A 77 18.46 -7.34 1.86
CA GLY A 77 18.71 -8.30 2.94
C GLY A 77 19.04 -7.67 4.30
N SER A 78 19.40 -6.38 4.36
CA SER A 78 19.73 -5.69 5.60
C SER A 78 18.53 -5.56 6.55
N ILE A 79 17.30 -5.60 6.03
CA ILE A 79 16.08 -5.49 6.85
C ILE A 79 16.05 -6.52 7.98
N PHE A 80 16.62 -7.72 7.76
CA PHE A 80 16.67 -8.77 8.78
C PHE A 80 17.53 -8.39 9.99
N ASN A 81 18.49 -7.47 9.86
CA ASN A 81 19.31 -6.97 10.96
C ASN A 81 18.53 -6.01 11.88
N HIS A 82 17.38 -5.52 11.41
CA HIS A 82 16.52 -4.56 12.09
C HIS A 82 15.31 -5.23 12.76
N ILE A 83 15.10 -6.53 12.53
CA ILE A 83 14.04 -7.30 13.20
C ILE A 83 14.52 -7.70 14.58
N ASN A 84 13.91 -7.13 15.64
CA ASN A 84 14.22 -7.47 17.00
C ASN A 84 13.19 -8.44 17.58
N ASN A 85 13.58 -9.69 17.76
CA ASN A 85 12.71 -10.74 18.29
C ASN A 85 12.46 -10.62 19.80
N ASP A 86 13.32 -9.88 20.53
CA ASP A 86 13.25 -9.73 21.98
C ASP A 86 12.46 -8.50 22.44
N ALA A 87 12.09 -7.63 21.51
CA ALA A 87 11.31 -6.42 21.77
C ALA A 87 10.04 -6.38 20.92
N PRO A 88 8.98 -7.12 21.30
CA PRO A 88 7.71 -7.06 20.60
C PRO A 88 7.13 -5.65 20.68
N GLY A 89 6.64 -5.14 19.55
CA GLY A 89 6.01 -3.85 19.43
C GLY A 89 4.58 -3.83 19.97
N LYS A 90 3.75 -2.98 19.38
CA LYS A 90 2.34 -2.81 19.76
C LYS A 90 1.61 -4.16 19.74
N ASN A 91 0.86 -4.47 20.79
CA ASN A 91 0.09 -5.72 20.99
C ASN A 91 0.94 -7.01 21.19
N GLY A 92 2.23 -6.91 21.47
CA GLY A 92 3.10 -8.07 21.69
C GLY A 92 3.51 -8.80 20.40
N GLU A 93 3.28 -8.19 19.24
CA GLU A 93 3.70 -8.72 17.92
C GLU A 93 4.98 -8.05 17.45
N ILE A 94 5.80 -8.79 16.69
CA ILE A 94 6.95 -8.22 15.99
C ILE A 94 6.40 -7.51 14.75
N GLN A 95 6.49 -6.18 14.73
CA GLN A 95 5.95 -5.36 13.64
C GLN A 95 7.06 -5.05 12.63
N ILE A 96 6.78 -5.27 11.34
CA ILE A 96 7.70 -4.86 10.28
C ILE A 96 7.91 -3.34 10.24
N THR A 97 6.93 -2.56 10.69
CA THR A 97 7.01 -1.11 10.81
C THR A 97 8.11 -0.65 11.79
N ASP A 98 8.38 -1.42 12.85
CA ASP A 98 9.47 -1.10 13.80
C ASP A 98 10.83 -1.30 13.13
N ALA A 99 11.00 -2.38 12.35
CA ALA A 99 12.23 -2.61 11.59
C ALA A 99 12.44 -1.54 10.51
N ILE A 100 11.39 -1.15 9.80
CA ILE A 100 11.42 -0.06 8.82
C ILE A 100 11.81 1.25 9.49
N LEU A 101 11.21 1.58 10.64
CA LEU A 101 11.49 2.82 11.38
C LEU A 101 12.96 2.89 11.81
N SER A 102 13.55 1.77 12.25
CA SER A 102 14.95 1.73 12.66
C SER A 102 15.95 1.94 11.52
N ASP A 103 15.52 1.75 10.28
CA ASP A 103 16.33 1.90 9.04
C ASP A 103 15.73 2.93 8.08
N ILE A 104 14.84 3.81 8.57
CA ILE A 104 13.99 4.69 7.74
C ILE A 104 14.76 5.54 6.73
N ALA A 105 16.01 5.91 7.04
CA ALA A 105 16.86 6.69 6.14
C ALA A 105 17.23 5.96 4.84
N ASN A 106 17.11 4.63 4.82
CA ASN A 106 17.37 3.77 3.65
C ASN A 106 16.08 3.40 2.89
N PHE A 107 14.98 4.11 3.15
CA PHE A 107 13.70 3.91 2.49
C PHE A 107 13.23 5.17 1.76
N VAL A 108 12.53 4.96 0.66
CA VAL A 108 11.65 5.95 0.06
C VAL A 108 10.22 5.45 0.05
N GLY A 109 9.28 6.37 0.17
CA GLY A 109 7.88 6.13 -0.11
C GLY A 109 7.58 6.32 -1.58
N TYR A 110 6.78 5.44 -2.16
CA TYR A 110 6.33 5.56 -3.55
C TYR A 110 4.82 5.45 -3.64
N GLU A 111 4.14 6.55 -3.99
CA GLU A 111 2.71 6.58 -4.28
C GLU A 111 2.48 5.97 -5.67
N PHE A 112 2.12 4.67 -5.73
CA PHE A 112 2.02 3.92 -6.98
C PHE A 112 0.78 4.30 -7.80
N ASP A 113 0.86 4.09 -9.11
CA ASP A 113 -0.31 4.17 -9.99
C ASP A 113 -1.07 2.86 -9.95
N GLY A 114 -2.32 2.91 -9.50
CA GLY A 114 -3.17 1.73 -9.44
C GLY A 114 -4.27 1.84 -8.41
N LYS A 115 -5.26 0.97 -8.53
CA LYS A 115 -6.36 0.86 -7.59
C LYS A 115 -6.21 -0.39 -6.74
N ARG A 116 -6.12 -0.23 -5.43
CA ARG A 116 -6.13 -1.33 -4.47
C ARG A 116 -7.55 -1.75 -4.13
N PHE A 117 -7.74 -3.04 -3.94
CA PHE A 117 -8.97 -3.62 -3.40
C PHE A 117 -8.62 -4.39 -2.13
N ASP A 118 -9.33 -4.08 -1.05
CA ASP A 118 -9.23 -4.83 0.21
C ASP A 118 -10.11 -6.07 0.12
N CYS A 119 -9.51 -7.20 -0.30
CA CYS A 119 -10.20 -8.48 -0.40
C CYS A 119 -10.40 -9.16 0.96
N GLY A 120 -9.90 -8.59 2.07
CA GLY A 120 -10.22 -9.02 3.42
C GLY A 120 -11.64 -8.68 3.84
N SER A 121 -12.24 -7.66 3.23
CA SER A 121 -13.66 -7.33 3.42
C SER A 121 -14.52 -7.98 2.34
N LYS A 122 -15.73 -8.46 2.70
CA LYS A 122 -16.67 -9.10 1.76
C LYS A 122 -17.01 -8.17 0.58
N ILE A 123 -17.30 -6.91 0.88
CA ILE A 123 -17.63 -5.92 -0.16
C ILE A 123 -16.42 -5.56 -1.03
N GLY A 124 -15.22 -5.48 -0.45
CA GLY A 124 -13.98 -5.24 -1.19
C GLY A 124 -13.66 -6.38 -2.15
N TYR A 125 -13.86 -7.64 -1.73
CA TYR A 125 -13.72 -8.82 -2.57
C TYR A 125 -14.71 -8.79 -3.76
N LEU A 126 -15.99 -8.48 -3.52
CA LEU A 126 -16.98 -8.36 -4.59
C LEU A 126 -16.63 -7.24 -5.58
N LYS A 127 -16.22 -6.07 -5.08
CA LYS A 127 -15.76 -4.96 -5.93
C LYS A 127 -14.55 -5.37 -6.79
N ALA A 128 -13.59 -6.10 -6.21
CA ALA A 128 -12.44 -6.60 -6.96
C ALA A 128 -12.86 -7.53 -8.10
N ASN A 129 -13.76 -8.51 -7.82
CA ASN A 129 -14.26 -9.43 -8.86
C ASN A 129 -14.92 -8.69 -10.01
N VAL A 130 -15.78 -7.71 -9.71
CA VAL A 130 -16.44 -6.90 -10.77
C VAL A 130 -15.43 -6.13 -11.58
N GLU A 131 -14.49 -5.44 -10.94
CA GLU A 131 -13.51 -4.60 -11.63
C GLU A 131 -12.52 -5.39 -12.49
N PHE A 132 -12.07 -6.55 -12.01
CA PHE A 132 -11.19 -7.42 -12.78
C PHE A 132 -11.97 -8.16 -13.87
N GLY A 133 -13.20 -8.61 -13.59
CA GLY A 133 -14.04 -9.24 -14.57
C GLY A 133 -14.41 -8.31 -15.73
N LEU A 134 -14.71 -7.03 -15.46
CA LEU A 134 -14.97 -6.04 -16.52
C LEU A 134 -13.73 -5.71 -17.35
N ALA A 135 -12.54 -5.85 -16.79
CA ALA A 135 -11.29 -5.61 -17.50
C ALA A 135 -10.78 -6.82 -18.28
N ASP A 136 -11.36 -7.99 -18.07
CA ASP A 136 -11.03 -9.21 -18.81
C ASP A 136 -11.50 -9.11 -20.26
N SER A 137 -10.65 -9.50 -21.22
CA SER A 137 -10.96 -9.35 -22.65
C SER A 137 -12.03 -10.33 -23.15
N GLU A 138 -12.17 -11.49 -22.51
CA GLU A 138 -13.13 -12.52 -22.86
C GLU A 138 -14.46 -12.33 -22.10
N LEU A 139 -14.39 -12.13 -20.79
CA LEU A 139 -15.55 -12.09 -19.89
C LEU A 139 -16.18 -10.70 -19.79
N GLY A 140 -15.39 -9.64 -19.98
CA GLY A 140 -15.80 -8.25 -19.76
C GLY A 140 -17.03 -7.82 -20.50
N PRO A 141 -17.18 -8.09 -21.81
CA PRO A 141 -18.38 -7.72 -22.57
C PRO A 141 -19.67 -8.33 -22.02
N ALA A 142 -19.66 -9.62 -21.71
CA ALA A 142 -20.81 -10.34 -21.16
C ALA A 142 -21.17 -9.87 -19.76
N LEU A 143 -20.15 -9.64 -18.90
CA LEU A 143 -20.35 -9.11 -17.54
C LEU A 143 -20.91 -7.68 -17.58
N ALA A 144 -20.41 -6.82 -18.48
CA ALA A 144 -20.91 -5.45 -18.62
C ALA A 144 -22.39 -5.43 -19.04
N GLU A 145 -22.79 -6.31 -19.97
CA GLU A 145 -24.18 -6.45 -20.38
C GLU A 145 -25.08 -6.92 -19.23
N TYR A 146 -24.63 -7.95 -18.51
CA TYR A 146 -25.33 -8.46 -17.32
C TYR A 146 -25.57 -7.38 -16.26
N LEU A 147 -24.54 -6.57 -15.95
CA LEU A 147 -24.63 -5.49 -14.96
C LEU A 147 -25.54 -4.35 -15.42
N LYS A 148 -25.57 -4.02 -16.72
CA LYS A 148 -26.51 -3.04 -17.28
C LYS A 148 -27.98 -3.45 -17.09
N GLY A 149 -28.28 -4.75 -17.19
CA GLY A 149 -29.62 -5.28 -16.95
C GLY A 149 -30.07 -5.26 -15.48
N LYS A 150 -29.19 -4.87 -14.54
CA LYS A 150 -29.45 -4.79 -13.10
C LYS A 150 -29.71 -3.35 -12.59
N LYS A 151 -29.98 -2.40 -13.49
CA LYS A 151 -30.16 -0.96 -13.15
C LYS A 151 -31.36 -0.65 -12.24
N ASP A 152 -32.18 -1.63 -11.91
CA ASP A 152 -33.37 -1.51 -11.04
C ASP A 152 -33.11 -2.03 -9.61
N LEU A 153 -31.84 -2.05 -9.16
CA LEU A 153 -31.44 -2.36 -7.79
C LEU A 153 -31.10 -1.12 -6.99
#